data_f5e36290ad5a118cd5f7fe172b53ce2a
#
_entry.id   f5e36290ad5a118cd5f7fe172b53ce2a
#
_cell.length_a   1.000
_cell.length_b   1.000
_cell.length_c   1.000
_cell.angle_alpha   90.00
_cell.angle_beta   90.00
_cell.angle_gamma   90.00
#
_symmetry.space_group_name_H-M   'P 1'
#
loop_
_entity.id
_entity.type
_entity.pdbx_description
1 polymer ?
#
loop_
_entity_poly.entity_id
_entity_poly.type
_entity_poly.pdbx_seq_one_letter_code
_entity_poly.pdbx_strand_id
1 'polypeptide(L)'
;MKVFIAIPCMDTLSARFAQCLVNLVNSKHDFEVEVGFHIGSLVYDSRNKLAEMAINSDCDYILWLDSDMTFMPDTLDIMVKELEDNNYEMLSGMYYRRRPPFTPTLFKTLNISEMGVTSEEFDEIPEEIFEVAGCGFGCVLMKRNVLWNVLCNHGYMFSPIDNVGEDLSFCWRARMCGHKIYCDPTIALGHEVKTIITKSNRGIFK
;
A
#
# COMPACT_ATOMS: atom_id res chain seq x y z
N MET A 1 11.64 18.14 -3.10
CA MET A 1 11.09 16.83 -2.80
C MET A 1 10.12 16.42 -3.90
N LYS A 2 10.13 15.15 -4.30
CA LYS A 2 9.27 14.61 -5.36
C LYS A 2 8.67 13.28 -4.91
N VAL A 3 7.36 13.11 -5.11
CA VAL A 3 6.64 11.88 -4.81
C VAL A 3 6.17 11.23 -6.12
N PHE A 4 6.48 9.95 -6.28
CA PHE A 4 5.98 9.12 -7.37
C PHE A 4 4.77 8.31 -6.90
N ILE A 5 3.61 8.52 -7.48
CA ILE A 5 2.40 7.74 -7.20
C ILE A 5 2.37 6.52 -8.13
N ALA A 6 2.52 5.34 -7.58
CA ALA A 6 2.59 4.07 -8.30
C ALA A 6 1.25 3.35 -8.26
N ILE A 7 0.59 3.18 -9.41
CA ILE A 7 -0.75 2.62 -9.52
C ILE A 7 -0.72 1.35 -10.38
N PRO A 8 -0.66 0.16 -9.76
CA PRO A 8 -0.89 -1.08 -10.48
C PRO A 8 -2.37 -1.19 -10.83
N CYS A 9 -2.69 -1.44 -12.09
CA CYS A 9 -4.07 -1.63 -12.51
C CYS A 9 -4.16 -2.71 -13.60
N MET A 10 -5.36 -3.25 -13.79
CA MET A 10 -5.64 -4.10 -14.94
C MET A 10 -5.93 -3.20 -16.16
N ASP A 11 -7.10 -3.32 -16.74
CA ASP A 11 -7.52 -2.57 -17.95
C ASP A 11 -8.52 -1.45 -17.63
N THR A 12 -9.01 -1.36 -16.40
CA THR A 12 -10.03 -0.40 -15.99
C THR A 12 -9.76 0.18 -14.60
N LEU A 13 -10.19 1.42 -14.41
CA LEU A 13 -10.25 2.09 -13.11
C LEU A 13 -11.71 2.36 -12.75
N SER A 14 -12.02 2.38 -11.46
CA SER A 14 -13.32 2.88 -11.03
C SER A 14 -13.38 4.40 -11.19
N ALA A 15 -14.57 4.92 -11.53
CA ALA A 15 -14.78 6.37 -11.61
C ALA A 15 -14.54 7.07 -10.25
N ARG A 16 -14.77 6.35 -9.14
CA ARG A 16 -14.55 6.86 -7.78
C ARG A 16 -13.05 6.97 -7.48
N PHE A 17 -12.28 5.93 -7.79
CA PHE A 17 -10.81 6.01 -7.68
C PHE A 17 -10.24 7.14 -8.55
N ALA A 18 -10.68 7.24 -9.82
CA ALA A 18 -10.23 8.30 -10.72
C ALA A 18 -10.54 9.70 -10.15
N GLN A 19 -11.73 9.90 -9.55
CA GLN A 19 -12.07 11.17 -8.90
C GLN A 19 -11.20 11.45 -7.68
N CYS A 20 -10.93 10.45 -6.82
CA CYS A 20 -10.04 10.61 -5.67
C CYS A 20 -8.62 10.98 -6.13
N LEU A 21 -8.09 10.28 -7.14
CA LEU A 21 -6.76 10.57 -7.69
C LEU A 21 -6.65 11.98 -8.27
N VAL A 22 -7.65 12.40 -9.06
CA VAL A 22 -7.69 13.77 -9.63
C VAL A 22 -7.74 14.82 -8.53
N ASN A 23 -8.55 14.61 -7.48
CA ASN A 23 -8.63 15.52 -6.34
C ASN A 23 -7.30 15.60 -5.59
N LEU A 24 -6.63 14.45 -5.34
CA LEU A 24 -5.34 14.40 -4.67
C LEU A 24 -4.28 15.13 -5.49
N VAL A 25 -4.12 14.82 -6.77
CA VAL A 25 -3.08 15.41 -7.64
C VAL A 25 -3.27 16.92 -7.84
N ASN A 26 -4.53 17.39 -7.84
CA ASN A 26 -4.84 18.82 -7.97
C ASN A 26 -4.89 19.56 -6.62
N SER A 27 -4.71 18.90 -5.49
CA SER A 27 -4.55 19.59 -4.22
C SER A 27 -3.22 20.35 -4.17
N LYS A 28 -3.11 21.29 -3.24
CA LYS A 28 -1.89 22.07 -3.11
C LYS A 28 -0.86 21.27 -2.32
N HIS A 29 0.22 20.89 -2.98
CA HIS A 29 1.38 20.24 -2.35
C HIS A 29 2.58 21.19 -2.28
N ASP A 30 3.43 21.04 -1.27
CA ASP A 30 4.73 21.72 -1.17
C ASP A 30 5.87 20.90 -1.83
N PHE A 31 5.50 19.92 -2.66
CA PHE A 31 6.40 19.02 -3.38
C PHE A 31 5.85 18.67 -4.77
N GLU A 32 6.70 18.12 -5.62
CA GLU A 32 6.30 17.64 -6.95
C GLU A 32 5.62 16.27 -6.86
N VAL A 33 4.58 16.08 -7.67
CA VAL A 33 3.86 14.81 -7.78
C VAL A 33 3.95 14.30 -9.21
N GLU A 34 4.43 13.07 -9.36
CA GLU A 34 4.42 12.33 -10.62
C GLU A 34 3.54 11.09 -10.48
N VAL A 35 2.73 10.77 -11.49
CA VAL A 35 1.82 9.61 -11.45
C VAL A 35 2.25 8.59 -12.50
N GLY A 36 2.48 7.36 -12.07
CA GLY A 36 2.80 6.22 -12.92
C GLY A 36 1.73 5.14 -12.85
N PHE A 37 1.29 4.68 -14.01
CA PHE A 37 0.43 3.51 -14.14
C PHE A 37 1.19 2.36 -14.78
N HIS A 38 0.94 1.15 -14.31
CA HIS A 38 1.29 -0.05 -15.07
C HIS A 38 0.05 -0.92 -15.25
N ILE A 39 -0.28 -1.19 -16.53
CA ILE A 39 -1.44 -1.99 -16.92
C ILE A 39 -0.96 -3.42 -17.13
N GLY A 40 -1.40 -4.34 -16.28
CA GLY A 40 -1.00 -5.75 -16.33
C GLY A 40 -1.93 -6.65 -15.53
N SER A 41 -1.97 -7.92 -15.88
CA SER A 41 -2.85 -8.92 -15.24
C SER A 41 -2.26 -9.51 -13.94
N LEU A 42 -0.93 -9.42 -13.78
CA LEU A 42 -0.23 -9.95 -12.61
C LEU A 42 0.24 -8.78 -11.74
N VAL A 43 -0.36 -8.64 -10.57
CA VAL A 43 -0.10 -7.50 -9.68
C VAL A 43 1.37 -7.37 -9.27
N TYR A 44 2.05 -8.49 -8.98
CA TYR A 44 3.46 -8.48 -8.61
C TYR A 44 4.37 -8.00 -9.75
N ASP A 45 4.05 -8.33 -11.00
CA ASP A 45 4.79 -7.83 -12.17
C ASP A 45 4.56 -6.34 -12.34
N SER A 46 3.31 -5.89 -12.24
CA SER A 46 2.96 -4.46 -12.29
C SER A 46 3.68 -3.66 -11.21
N ARG A 47 3.76 -4.18 -9.97
CA ARG A 47 4.50 -3.52 -8.88
C ARG A 47 6.01 -3.48 -9.15
N ASN A 48 6.61 -4.56 -9.68
CA ASN A 48 8.03 -4.56 -10.03
C ASN A 48 8.34 -3.51 -11.11
N LYS A 49 7.49 -3.41 -12.16
CA LYS A 49 7.66 -2.40 -13.22
C LYS A 49 7.52 -0.97 -12.70
N LEU A 50 6.53 -0.72 -11.85
CA LEU A 50 6.35 0.59 -11.20
C LEU A 50 7.51 0.92 -10.27
N ALA A 51 8.05 -0.06 -9.54
CA ALA A 51 9.23 0.13 -8.70
C ALA A 51 10.47 0.49 -9.53
N GLU A 52 10.69 -0.17 -10.69
CA GLU A 52 11.73 0.19 -11.64
C GLU A 52 11.55 1.64 -12.15
N MET A 53 10.31 2.04 -12.50
CA MET A 53 10.00 3.42 -12.91
C MET A 53 10.32 4.41 -11.79
N ALA A 54 9.88 4.14 -10.56
CA ALA A 54 10.13 4.99 -9.40
C ALA A 54 11.62 5.14 -9.09
N ILE A 55 12.40 4.06 -9.14
CA ILE A 55 13.85 4.10 -8.95
C ILE A 55 14.53 5.01 -9.98
N ASN A 56 14.03 5.01 -11.24
CA ASN A 56 14.58 5.79 -12.34
C ASN A 56 14.04 7.23 -12.43
N SER A 57 13.02 7.58 -11.64
CA SER A 57 12.33 8.89 -11.72
C SER A 57 12.93 9.99 -10.84
N ASP A 58 14.04 9.75 -10.14
CA ASP A 58 14.63 10.66 -9.15
C ASP A 58 13.68 11.12 -8.04
N CYS A 59 12.62 10.34 -7.75
CA CYS A 59 11.72 10.64 -6.66
C CYS A 59 12.36 10.39 -5.29
N ASP A 60 11.90 11.11 -4.27
CA ASP A 60 12.31 10.89 -2.88
C ASP A 60 11.44 9.82 -2.22
N TYR A 61 10.14 9.82 -2.56
CA TYR A 61 9.11 8.94 -2.02
C TYR A 61 8.29 8.25 -3.10
N ILE A 62 7.75 7.09 -2.75
CA ILE A 62 6.80 6.37 -3.57
C ILE A 62 5.51 6.16 -2.77
N LEU A 63 4.39 6.63 -3.30
CA LEU A 63 3.05 6.29 -2.82
C LEU A 63 2.46 5.17 -3.67
N TRP A 64 2.28 4.01 -3.08
CA TRP A 64 1.53 2.92 -3.69
C TRP A 64 0.03 3.12 -3.47
N LEU A 65 -0.76 3.08 -4.55
CA LEU A 65 -2.21 3.15 -4.51
C LEU A 65 -2.82 2.06 -5.38
N ASP A 66 -3.57 1.14 -4.78
CA ASP A 66 -4.36 0.18 -5.56
C ASP A 66 -5.56 0.87 -6.21
N SER A 67 -5.88 0.46 -7.43
CA SER A 67 -6.87 1.11 -8.31
C SER A 67 -8.33 0.97 -7.87
N ASP A 68 -8.58 0.38 -6.71
CA ASP A 68 -9.88 0.21 -6.06
C ASP A 68 -9.94 0.82 -4.64
N MET A 69 -9.01 1.72 -4.34
CA MET A 69 -8.99 2.49 -3.10
C MET A 69 -9.75 3.82 -3.24
N THR A 70 -10.30 4.30 -2.13
CA THR A 70 -10.79 5.68 -2.01
C THR A 70 -10.09 6.38 -0.86
N PHE A 71 -9.77 7.64 -1.04
CA PHE A 71 -8.96 8.42 -0.10
C PHE A 71 -9.32 9.91 -0.20
N MET A 72 -8.91 10.66 0.81
CA MET A 72 -9.11 12.10 0.86
C MET A 72 -8.06 12.85 0.04
N PRO A 73 -8.34 14.08 -0.43
CA PRO A 73 -7.39 14.85 -1.24
C PRO A 73 -6.07 15.18 -0.51
N ASP A 74 -6.09 15.28 0.81
CA ASP A 74 -4.95 15.60 1.69
C ASP A 74 -4.21 14.36 2.21
N THR A 75 -4.64 13.15 1.83
CA THR A 75 -4.03 11.89 2.29
C THR A 75 -2.52 11.87 2.06
N LEU A 76 -2.05 12.30 0.89
CA LEU A 76 -0.62 12.30 0.57
C LEU A 76 0.17 13.26 1.46
N ASP A 77 -0.36 14.48 1.68
CA ASP A 77 0.32 15.50 2.51
C ASP A 77 0.41 15.04 3.96
N ILE A 78 -0.65 14.42 4.49
CA ILE A 78 -0.65 13.81 5.84
C ILE A 78 0.42 12.74 5.93
N MET A 79 0.46 11.79 4.98
CA MET A 79 1.43 10.69 5.00
C MET A 79 2.87 11.19 4.89
N VAL A 80 3.15 12.17 4.01
CA VAL A 80 4.49 12.76 3.87
C VAL A 80 4.90 13.44 5.17
N LYS A 81 4.01 14.24 5.76
CA LYS A 81 4.28 14.93 7.01
C LYS A 81 4.59 13.96 8.15
N GLU A 82 3.75 12.93 8.35
CA GLU A 82 3.96 11.93 9.40
C GLU A 82 5.28 11.15 9.21
N LEU A 83 5.62 10.83 7.96
CA LEU A 83 6.85 10.11 7.64
C LEU A 83 8.09 10.97 7.92
N GLU A 84 8.06 12.28 7.59
CA GLU A 84 9.15 13.22 7.84
C GLU A 84 9.30 13.55 9.34
N ASP A 85 8.21 13.93 10.00
CA ASP A 85 8.22 14.37 11.41
C ASP A 85 8.73 13.27 12.35
N ASN A 86 8.44 11.99 12.04
CA ASN A 86 8.83 10.84 12.84
C ASN A 86 10.04 10.08 12.28
N ASN A 87 10.61 10.53 11.17
CA ASN A 87 11.69 9.86 10.44
C ASN A 87 11.37 8.38 10.13
N TYR A 88 10.13 8.10 9.77
CA TYR A 88 9.73 6.77 9.30
C TYR A 88 10.24 6.54 7.88
N GLU A 89 10.35 5.26 7.47
CA GLU A 89 10.76 4.89 6.12
C GLU A 89 9.61 4.29 5.31
N MET A 90 8.61 3.72 6.00
CA MET A 90 7.38 3.18 5.41
C MET A 90 6.20 3.49 6.32
N LEU A 91 5.13 4.01 5.72
CA LEU A 91 3.87 4.32 6.39
C LEU A 91 2.70 3.81 5.55
N SER A 92 1.83 3.00 6.15
CA SER A 92 0.58 2.54 5.57
C SER A 92 -0.61 3.29 6.16
N GLY A 93 -1.59 3.63 5.35
CA GLY A 93 -2.93 3.88 5.85
C GLY A 93 -3.64 2.56 6.15
N MET A 94 -4.65 2.61 7.02
CA MET A 94 -5.42 1.43 7.39
C MET A 94 -6.66 1.28 6.50
N TYR A 95 -6.86 0.05 5.97
CA TYR A 95 -8.06 -0.31 5.24
C TYR A 95 -8.40 -1.79 5.46
N TYR A 96 -9.62 -2.19 5.06
CA TYR A 96 -10.19 -3.49 5.36
C TYR A 96 -10.24 -4.40 4.14
N ARG A 97 -10.16 -5.71 4.36
CA ARG A 97 -10.37 -6.72 3.32
C ARG A 97 -11.78 -6.61 2.73
N ARG A 98 -11.92 -6.94 1.46
CA ARG A 98 -13.20 -6.89 0.72
C ARG A 98 -14.16 -8.04 1.03
N ARG A 99 -13.76 -8.98 1.88
CA ARG A 99 -14.56 -10.18 2.22
C ARG A 99 -14.72 -10.28 3.74
N PRO A 100 -15.90 -10.75 4.20
CA PRO A 100 -16.09 -11.04 5.61
C PRO A 100 -14.96 -11.92 6.16
N PRO A 101 -14.51 -11.69 7.38
CA PRO A 101 -15.06 -10.78 8.40
C PRO A 101 -14.61 -9.31 8.28
N PHE A 102 -14.09 -8.86 7.13
CA PHE A 102 -13.63 -7.49 6.89
C PHE A 102 -12.53 -7.05 7.86
N THR A 103 -11.56 -7.93 8.14
CA THR A 103 -10.41 -7.59 8.99
C THR A 103 -9.49 -6.59 8.32
N PRO A 104 -8.75 -5.76 9.07
CA PRO A 104 -7.69 -4.91 8.54
C PRO A 104 -6.65 -5.72 7.75
N THR A 105 -6.03 -5.09 6.75
CA THR A 105 -4.95 -5.70 5.96
C THR A 105 -3.59 -5.52 6.64
N LEU A 106 -3.54 -5.72 7.95
CA LEU A 106 -2.39 -5.48 8.82
C LEU A 106 -1.99 -6.75 9.56
N PHE A 107 -0.70 -6.95 9.75
CA PHE A 107 -0.15 -8.11 10.45
C PHE A 107 0.80 -7.69 11.57
N LYS A 108 0.52 -8.18 12.77
CA LYS A 108 1.31 -7.97 13.98
C LYS A 108 2.63 -8.74 13.93
N THR A 109 2.58 -9.96 13.41
CA THR A 109 3.76 -10.79 13.14
C THR A 109 3.72 -11.32 11.71
N LEU A 110 4.89 -11.48 11.10
CA LEU A 110 5.06 -12.09 9.79
C LEU A 110 6.45 -12.69 9.73
N ASN A 111 6.53 -14.01 9.66
CA ASN A 111 7.78 -14.74 9.50
C ASN A 111 7.69 -15.72 8.33
N ILE A 112 8.69 -15.68 7.47
CA ILE A 112 8.85 -16.57 6.33
C ILE A 112 10.16 -17.33 6.52
N SER A 113 10.12 -18.63 6.57
CA SER A 113 11.28 -19.51 6.77
C SER A 113 11.13 -20.79 5.97
N GLU A 114 12.16 -21.62 5.93
CA GLU A 114 12.12 -22.95 5.31
C GLU A 114 11.05 -23.87 5.96
N MET A 115 10.64 -23.62 7.19
CA MET A 115 9.58 -24.36 7.87
C MET A 115 8.17 -23.85 7.52
N GLY A 116 8.05 -22.82 6.70
CA GLY A 116 6.78 -22.23 6.27
C GLY A 116 6.58 -20.79 6.73
N VAL A 117 5.35 -20.34 6.61
CA VAL A 117 4.91 -18.97 6.89
C VAL A 117 4.06 -18.95 8.15
N THR A 118 4.37 -18.05 9.07
CA THR A 118 3.55 -17.74 10.23
C THR A 118 3.22 -16.25 10.26
N SER A 119 1.95 -15.92 10.51
CA SER A 119 1.49 -14.55 10.64
C SER A 119 0.36 -14.46 11.65
N GLU A 120 0.30 -13.33 12.34
CA GLU A 120 -0.78 -13.00 13.26
C GLU A 120 -1.37 -11.65 12.91
N GLU A 121 -2.70 -11.55 12.92
CA GLU A 121 -3.42 -10.29 12.80
C GLU A 121 -3.48 -9.58 14.17
N PHE A 122 -3.92 -8.33 14.18
CA PHE A 122 -4.16 -7.61 15.42
C PHE A 122 -5.55 -7.98 15.97
N ASP A 123 -5.63 -8.28 17.25
CA ASP A 123 -6.90 -8.47 17.96
C ASP A 123 -7.63 -7.14 18.15
N GLU A 124 -6.87 -6.10 18.51
CA GLU A 124 -7.35 -4.72 18.63
C GLU A 124 -6.38 -3.79 17.91
N ILE A 125 -6.92 -2.80 17.19
CA ILE A 125 -6.13 -1.81 16.47
C ILE A 125 -5.83 -0.64 17.40
N PRO A 126 -4.54 -0.25 17.56
CA PRO A 126 -4.17 0.97 18.29
C PRO A 126 -4.81 2.22 17.66
N GLU A 127 -5.07 3.24 18.47
CA GLU A 127 -5.63 4.52 18.02
C GLU A 127 -4.56 5.47 17.44
N GLU A 128 -3.31 5.29 17.83
CA GLU A 128 -2.15 6.06 17.37
C GLU A 128 -1.33 5.26 16.35
N ILE A 129 -0.37 5.92 15.68
CA ILE A 129 0.55 5.26 14.74
C ILE A 129 1.33 4.15 15.45
N PHE A 130 1.38 2.98 14.85
CA PHE A 130 2.02 1.79 15.41
C PHE A 130 2.82 0.99 14.38
N GLU A 131 3.82 0.23 14.87
CA GLU A 131 4.65 -0.64 14.04
C GLU A 131 3.87 -1.92 13.65
N VAL A 132 4.00 -2.34 12.38
CA VAL A 132 3.41 -3.56 11.84
C VAL A 132 4.49 -4.43 11.19
N ALA A 133 4.28 -5.75 11.21
CA ALA A 133 5.18 -6.68 10.52
C ALA A 133 4.87 -6.81 9.02
N GLY A 134 3.67 -6.45 8.61
CA GLY A 134 3.24 -6.46 7.22
C GLY A 134 1.91 -5.75 7.04
N CYS A 135 1.69 -5.23 5.83
CA CYS A 135 0.45 -4.58 5.43
C CYS A 135 0.16 -4.86 3.96
N GLY A 136 -1.11 -4.72 3.57
CA GLY A 136 -1.46 -4.65 2.15
C GLY A 136 -0.98 -3.34 1.52
N PHE A 137 -0.82 -3.33 0.20
CA PHE A 137 -0.27 -2.18 -0.54
C PHE A 137 -1.35 -1.31 -1.19
N GLY A 138 -2.55 -1.29 -0.63
CA GLY A 138 -3.63 -0.43 -1.10
C GLY A 138 -3.34 1.07 -0.95
N CYS A 139 -2.61 1.46 0.11
CA CYS A 139 -2.12 2.83 0.32
C CYS A 139 -0.88 2.79 1.23
N VAL A 140 0.32 2.85 0.65
CA VAL A 140 1.61 2.79 1.37
C VAL A 140 2.55 3.84 0.81
N LEU A 141 3.01 4.75 1.66
CA LEU A 141 4.09 5.69 1.34
C LEU A 141 5.42 5.14 1.86
N MET A 142 6.47 5.22 1.06
CA MET A 142 7.81 4.81 1.46
C MET A 142 8.91 5.68 0.86
N LYS A 143 10.05 5.75 1.54
CA LYS A 143 11.27 6.36 1.00
C LYS A 143 11.81 5.49 -0.14
N ARG A 144 12.32 6.10 -1.21
CA ARG A 144 12.89 5.37 -2.37
C ARG A 144 14.03 4.42 -1.99
N ASN A 145 14.82 4.76 -0.97
CA ASN A 145 15.91 3.91 -0.51
C ASN A 145 15.44 2.52 -0.03
N VAL A 146 14.20 2.39 0.44
CA VAL A 146 13.63 1.09 0.83
C VAL A 146 13.57 0.14 -0.38
N LEU A 147 13.04 0.62 -1.53
CA LEU A 147 13.02 -0.17 -2.76
C LEU A 147 14.45 -0.57 -3.20
N TRP A 148 15.37 0.40 -3.17
CA TRP A 148 16.76 0.17 -3.57
C TRP A 148 17.43 -0.88 -2.67
N ASN A 149 17.26 -0.77 -1.35
CA ASN A 149 17.85 -1.72 -0.42
C ASN A 149 17.27 -3.13 -0.59
N VAL A 150 15.95 -3.25 -0.80
CA VAL A 150 15.31 -4.55 -1.08
C VAL A 150 15.85 -5.13 -2.39
N LEU A 151 15.95 -4.34 -3.46
CA LEU A 151 16.48 -4.79 -4.74
C LEU A 151 17.94 -5.27 -4.62
N CYS A 152 18.80 -4.50 -3.96
CA CYS A 152 20.22 -4.84 -3.80
C CYS A 152 20.45 -6.12 -2.97
N ASN A 153 19.62 -6.37 -1.96
CA ASN A 153 19.80 -7.51 -1.06
C ASN A 153 19.09 -8.79 -1.54
N HIS A 154 18.00 -8.66 -2.30
CA HIS A 154 17.16 -9.80 -2.69
C HIS A 154 17.10 -10.03 -4.21
N GLY A 155 17.58 -9.08 -5.04
CA GLY A 155 17.55 -9.18 -6.51
C GLY A 155 16.17 -8.97 -7.15
N TYR A 156 15.11 -8.90 -6.34
CA TYR A 156 13.72 -8.63 -6.75
C TYR A 156 12.93 -8.01 -5.59
N MET A 157 11.88 -7.25 -5.89
CA MET A 157 11.15 -6.50 -4.89
C MET A 157 9.82 -7.17 -4.50
N PHE A 158 8.90 -7.28 -5.46
CA PHE A 158 7.53 -7.74 -5.23
C PHE A 158 7.24 -9.18 -5.66
N SER A 159 8.25 -10.00 -5.95
CA SER A 159 7.99 -11.41 -6.28
C SER A 159 7.45 -12.15 -5.06
N PRO A 160 6.34 -12.90 -5.19
CA PRO A 160 5.81 -13.73 -4.12
C PRO A 160 6.85 -14.73 -3.59
N ILE A 161 6.82 -14.99 -2.29
CA ILE A 161 7.62 -16.04 -1.63
C ILE A 161 6.67 -17.17 -1.29
N ASP A 162 6.83 -18.32 -1.89
CA ASP A 162 5.93 -19.46 -1.74
C ASP A 162 4.45 -19.09 -1.95
N ASN A 163 3.63 -19.25 -0.92
CA ASN A 163 2.20 -18.93 -0.95
C ASN A 163 1.88 -17.54 -0.35
N VAL A 164 2.89 -16.69 -0.12
CA VAL A 164 2.71 -15.33 0.41
C VAL A 164 2.55 -14.35 -0.73
N GLY A 165 1.51 -13.51 -0.67
CA GLY A 165 1.29 -12.44 -1.65
C GLY A 165 2.49 -11.49 -1.78
N GLU A 166 2.55 -10.78 -2.88
CA GLU A 166 3.67 -9.90 -3.22
C GLU A 166 3.87 -8.76 -2.20
N ASP A 167 2.78 -8.27 -1.64
CA ASP A 167 2.75 -7.21 -0.61
C ASP A 167 3.44 -7.65 0.68
N LEU A 168 3.03 -8.78 1.25
CA LEU A 168 3.65 -9.32 2.45
C LEU A 168 5.06 -9.84 2.19
N SER A 169 5.32 -10.38 1.00
CA SER A 169 6.66 -10.79 0.58
C SER A 169 7.62 -9.59 0.53
N PHE A 170 7.13 -8.43 0.06
CA PHE A 170 7.89 -7.18 0.11
C PHE A 170 8.11 -6.71 1.54
N CYS A 171 7.06 -6.68 2.37
CA CYS A 171 7.17 -6.30 3.79
C CYS A 171 8.22 -7.14 4.53
N TRP A 172 8.22 -8.44 4.30
CA TRP A 172 9.22 -9.31 4.90
C TRP A 172 10.64 -8.97 4.43
N ARG A 173 10.87 -8.76 3.12
CA ARG A 173 12.19 -8.37 2.58
C ARG A 173 12.65 -7.02 3.13
N ALA A 174 11.77 -6.03 3.19
CA ALA A 174 12.09 -4.71 3.73
C ALA A 174 12.55 -4.82 5.20
N ARG A 175 11.85 -5.61 6.01
CA ARG A 175 12.23 -5.87 7.40
C ARG A 175 13.56 -6.62 7.52
N MET A 176 13.85 -7.57 6.62
CA MET A 176 15.15 -8.24 6.57
C MET A 176 16.28 -7.27 6.19
N CYS A 177 15.99 -6.19 5.48
CA CYS A 177 16.92 -5.08 5.24
C CYS A 177 17.01 -4.08 6.41
N GLY A 178 16.28 -4.30 7.52
CA GLY A 178 16.29 -3.44 8.70
C GLY A 178 15.26 -2.30 8.68
N HIS A 179 14.40 -2.23 7.66
CA HIS A 179 13.35 -1.21 7.59
C HIS A 179 12.18 -1.56 8.50
N LYS A 180 11.59 -0.53 9.12
CA LYS A 180 10.37 -0.64 9.90
C LYS A 180 9.18 -0.13 9.11
N ILE A 181 8.03 -0.76 9.35
CA ILE A 181 6.77 -0.43 8.71
C ILE A 181 5.80 0.06 9.78
N TYR A 182 5.17 1.20 9.54
CA TYR A 182 4.19 1.78 10.44
C TYR A 182 2.82 1.87 9.78
N CYS A 183 1.78 1.89 10.58
CA CYS A 183 0.41 2.15 10.12
C CYS A 183 -0.17 3.33 10.89
N ASP A 184 -0.76 4.26 10.15
CA ASP A 184 -1.58 5.34 10.72
C ASP A 184 -3.06 4.96 10.58
N PRO A 185 -3.75 4.62 11.69
CA PRO A 185 -5.15 4.23 11.67
C PRO A 185 -6.09 5.41 11.43
N THR A 186 -5.61 6.65 11.53
CA THR A 186 -6.43 7.86 11.36
C THR A 186 -6.61 8.27 9.90
N ILE A 187 -5.77 7.75 8.99
CA ILE A 187 -5.89 8.00 7.56
C ILE A 187 -7.15 7.31 7.02
N ALA A 188 -8.13 8.12 6.62
CA ALA A 188 -9.43 7.64 6.15
C ALA A 188 -9.34 7.04 4.74
N LEU A 189 -9.32 5.71 4.65
CA LEU A 189 -9.28 4.94 3.41
C LEU A 189 -10.54 4.09 3.24
N GLY A 190 -11.00 3.96 2.01
CA GLY A 190 -12.05 3.01 1.64
C GLY A 190 -11.52 2.00 0.61
N HIS A 191 -12.04 0.78 0.66
CA HIS A 191 -11.72 -0.28 -0.29
C HIS A 191 -12.98 -0.66 -1.06
N GLU A 192 -13.02 -0.43 -2.35
CA GLU A 192 -14.21 -0.64 -3.16
C GLU A 192 -14.59 -2.12 -3.26
N VAL A 193 -15.86 -2.39 -3.07
CA VAL A 193 -16.42 -3.73 -3.20
C VAL A 193 -17.49 -3.74 -4.28
N LYS A 194 -17.30 -4.55 -5.31
CA LYS A 194 -18.36 -4.86 -6.28
C LYS A 194 -19.23 -5.97 -5.71
N THR A 195 -20.53 -5.71 -5.55
CA THR A 195 -21.47 -6.71 -5.04
C THR A 195 -22.65 -6.90 -5.98
N ILE A 196 -23.17 -8.13 -6.04
CA ILE A 196 -24.41 -8.44 -6.76
C ILE A 196 -25.54 -8.44 -5.73
N ILE A 197 -26.50 -7.54 -5.91
CA ILE A 197 -27.67 -7.49 -5.04
C ILE A 197 -28.66 -8.59 -5.44
N THR A 198 -28.94 -9.45 -4.49
CA THR A 198 -29.91 -10.55 -4.62
C THR A 198 -30.96 -10.47 -3.54
N LYS A 199 -32.00 -11.30 -3.62
CA LYS A 199 -33.03 -11.38 -2.57
C LYS A 199 -32.44 -11.71 -1.19
N SER A 200 -31.37 -12.49 -1.15
CA SER A 200 -30.73 -12.95 0.10
C SER A 200 -29.88 -11.88 0.79
N ASN A 201 -29.31 -10.92 0.05
CA ASN A 201 -28.37 -9.93 0.61
C ASN A 201 -28.86 -8.47 0.54
N ARG A 202 -30.07 -8.21 0.01
CA ARG A 202 -30.61 -6.84 -0.15
C ARG A 202 -30.75 -6.02 1.14
N GLY A 203 -30.66 -6.67 2.29
CA GLY A 203 -30.79 -6.02 3.61
C GLY A 203 -29.46 -5.68 4.28
N ILE A 204 -28.32 -6.10 3.73
CA ILE A 204 -27.00 -5.89 4.33
C ILE A 204 -26.54 -4.43 4.20
N PHE A 205 -27.08 -3.69 3.22
CA PHE A 205 -26.67 -2.31 2.88
C PHE A 205 -27.70 -1.25 3.34
N LYS A 206 -28.43 -1.53 4.41
CA LYS A 206 -29.35 -0.57 5.02
C LYS A 206 -28.65 0.26 6.10
#